data_6e4468611d4639751eb3b7d39c413348
#
_entry.id   6e4468611d4639751eb3b7d39c413348
#
_cell.length_a   1.000
_cell.length_b   1.000
_cell.length_c   1.000
_cell.angle_alpha   90.00
_cell.angle_beta   90.00
_cell.angle_gamma   90.00
#
_symmetry.space_group_name_H-M   'P 1'
#
loop_
_entity.id
_entity.type
_entity.pdbx_description
1 polymer ?
#
loop_
_entity_poly.entity_id
_entity_poly.type
_entity_poly.pdbx_seq_one_letter_code
_entity_poly.pdbx_strand_id
1 'polypeptide(L)'
;MDYQVKTYRKKEDLPLLNDVKFFHYVSSFDWNQNISFYRPMMLIVFRDEKPIASMFALIMRINRLMYGSVFKRCYISQQPSFYDENINKIEIFDLLISSLVKEVENKVFFIEYRNLNDAVFGYKGFRENGFYSAKWINVRNSLQRKRKIWDQLSSTRKNQVNRARRKGVVVEELTSHDKLREIYKLIDKSRNWKMSNKFPPYQYFENFFNCYVSLGKGKILISRYNEKIIGGIILGFEQKTVYVLYFWGKEKRYKTYYPTVFTIYSAMEMAEKEGYEFFDFMDSGYLNINAGKPRFLLQFGGKPKSTRRWYRFNWRLLNFFAKKIYD
;
A
#
# COMPACT_ATOMS: atom_id res chain seq x y z
N MET A 1 32.31 -12.25 -6.54
CA MET A 1 31.04 -12.96 -6.76
C MET A 1 30.28 -12.19 -7.81
N ASP A 2 29.83 -12.88 -8.85
CA ASP A 2 29.20 -12.20 -9.98
C ASP A 2 27.69 -12.17 -9.79
N TYR A 3 27.13 -10.99 -9.56
CA TYR A 3 25.71 -10.79 -9.41
C TYR A 3 25.10 -10.35 -10.75
N GLN A 4 24.06 -11.02 -11.19
CA GLN A 4 23.32 -10.65 -12.40
C GLN A 4 21.92 -10.17 -12.04
N VAL A 5 21.50 -9.02 -12.58
CA VAL A 5 20.13 -8.51 -12.45
C VAL A 5 19.37 -8.75 -13.74
N LYS A 6 18.23 -9.46 -13.64
CA LYS A 6 17.31 -9.66 -14.77
C LYS A 6 15.97 -8.99 -14.48
N THR A 7 15.36 -8.41 -15.53
CA THR A 7 14.05 -7.75 -15.43
C THR A 7 13.00 -8.58 -16.16
N TYR A 8 11.95 -8.96 -15.44
CA TYR A 8 10.81 -9.73 -15.93
C TYR A 8 9.58 -8.85 -16.06
N ARG A 9 8.81 -9.01 -17.11
CA ARG A 9 7.62 -8.21 -17.41
C ARG A 9 6.35 -9.04 -17.54
N LYS A 10 6.50 -10.35 -17.56
CA LYS A 10 5.42 -11.32 -17.60
C LYS A 10 5.58 -12.30 -16.46
N LYS A 11 4.48 -12.76 -15.91
CA LYS A 11 4.47 -13.74 -14.82
C LYS A 11 5.05 -15.08 -15.26
N GLU A 12 4.74 -15.48 -16.48
CA GLU A 12 5.12 -16.76 -17.07
C GLU A 12 6.64 -16.93 -17.19
N ASP A 13 7.37 -15.81 -17.29
CA ASP A 13 8.83 -15.80 -17.43
C ASP A 13 9.55 -15.81 -16.07
N LEU A 14 8.81 -15.68 -14.94
CA LEU A 14 9.41 -15.62 -13.62
C LEU A 14 10.00 -16.98 -13.19
N PRO A 15 11.20 -16.99 -12.59
CA PRO A 15 11.68 -18.17 -11.91
C PRO A 15 10.84 -18.51 -10.68
N LEU A 16 11.00 -19.71 -10.15
CA LEU A 16 10.38 -20.08 -8.87
C LEU A 16 10.93 -19.17 -7.76
N LEU A 17 10.05 -18.42 -7.11
CA LEU A 17 10.39 -17.50 -6.02
C LEU A 17 9.66 -17.90 -4.74
N ASN A 18 10.35 -17.82 -3.62
CA ASN A 18 9.73 -17.92 -2.30
C ASN A 18 9.12 -16.55 -1.95
N ASP A 19 7.83 -16.41 -2.22
CA ASP A 19 7.08 -15.18 -1.93
C ASP A 19 7.01 -14.92 -0.43
N VAL A 20 7.68 -13.87 0.03
CA VAL A 20 7.77 -13.53 1.44
C VAL A 20 6.98 -12.27 1.78
N LYS A 21 6.90 -11.31 0.87
CA LYS A 21 6.29 -10.00 1.12
C LYS A 21 5.06 -9.75 0.26
N PHE A 22 4.00 -9.23 0.88
CA PHE A 22 2.70 -8.99 0.26
C PHE A 22 2.76 -8.27 -1.11
N PHE A 23 3.53 -7.19 -1.21
CA PHE A 23 3.65 -6.41 -2.45
C PHE A 23 4.64 -6.98 -3.48
N HIS A 24 5.36 -8.03 -3.14
CA HIS A 24 6.35 -8.69 -4.01
C HIS A 24 5.95 -10.12 -4.38
N TYR A 25 4.75 -10.55 -4.04
CA TYR A 25 4.24 -11.84 -4.49
C TYR A 25 4.15 -11.90 -6.01
N VAL A 26 4.30 -13.10 -6.54
CA VAL A 26 4.02 -13.38 -7.96
C VAL A 26 2.59 -12.96 -8.31
N SER A 27 1.65 -13.13 -7.38
CA SER A 27 0.28 -12.62 -7.49
C SER A 27 0.19 -11.10 -7.67
N SER A 28 1.23 -10.32 -7.36
CA SER A 28 1.27 -8.89 -7.67
C SER A 28 1.27 -8.60 -9.17
N PHE A 29 1.76 -9.53 -10.00
CA PHE A 29 1.59 -9.46 -11.45
C PHE A 29 0.11 -9.60 -11.81
N ASP A 30 -0.55 -10.65 -11.34
CA ASP A 30 -1.96 -10.91 -11.61
C ASP A 30 -2.85 -9.75 -11.13
N TRP A 31 -2.51 -9.19 -9.96
CA TRP A 31 -3.22 -8.03 -9.44
C TRP A 31 -3.13 -6.80 -10.36
N ASN A 32 -1.98 -6.58 -10.99
CA ASN A 32 -1.70 -5.36 -11.77
C ASN A 32 -1.73 -5.57 -13.28
N GLN A 33 -1.82 -6.82 -13.76
CA GLN A 33 -1.91 -7.10 -15.18
C GLN A 33 -3.31 -6.80 -15.75
N ASN A 34 -3.40 -6.69 -17.07
CA ASN A 34 -4.64 -6.41 -17.80
C ASN A 34 -5.31 -5.06 -17.45
N ILE A 35 -4.59 -4.19 -16.74
CA ILE A 35 -4.98 -2.80 -16.50
C ILE A 35 -4.27 -1.93 -17.56
N SER A 36 -5.02 -1.29 -18.44
CA SER A 36 -4.51 -0.66 -19.67
C SER A 36 -3.35 0.32 -19.49
N PHE A 37 -3.23 0.93 -18.33
CA PHE A 37 -2.18 1.92 -17.99
C PHE A 37 -1.22 1.45 -16.89
N TYR A 38 -1.22 0.17 -16.57
CA TYR A 38 -0.27 -0.48 -15.66
C TYR A 38 0.67 -1.38 -16.44
N ARG A 39 1.94 -1.36 -16.06
CA ARG A 39 2.98 -2.25 -16.61
C ARG A 39 3.80 -2.76 -15.42
N PRO A 40 3.43 -3.92 -14.87
CA PRO A 40 4.18 -4.56 -13.81
C PRO A 40 5.55 -5.02 -14.32
N MET A 41 6.53 -5.01 -13.44
CA MET A 41 7.83 -5.61 -13.67
C MET A 41 8.45 -6.07 -12.36
N MET A 42 9.31 -7.07 -12.43
CA MET A 42 10.08 -7.57 -11.30
C MET A 42 11.55 -7.62 -11.70
N LEU A 43 12.38 -6.99 -10.89
CA LEU A 43 13.83 -7.12 -10.98
C LEU A 43 14.25 -8.23 -10.03
N ILE A 44 15.08 -9.16 -10.50
CA ILE A 44 15.56 -10.28 -9.71
C ILE A 44 17.08 -10.30 -9.80
N VAL A 45 17.73 -10.40 -8.64
CA VAL A 45 19.17 -10.59 -8.52
C VAL A 45 19.45 -12.08 -8.43
N PHE A 46 20.36 -12.55 -9.27
CA PHE A 46 20.87 -13.91 -9.29
C PHE A 46 22.31 -13.96 -8.81
N ARG A 47 22.65 -15.03 -8.09
CA ARG A 47 24.00 -15.48 -7.80
C ARG A 47 24.08 -16.97 -8.18
N ASP A 48 25.00 -17.30 -9.08
CA ASP A 48 25.16 -18.67 -9.59
C ASP A 48 23.82 -19.28 -10.06
N GLU A 49 23.07 -18.52 -10.88
CA GLU A 49 21.74 -18.82 -11.45
C GLU A 49 20.60 -18.96 -10.42
N LYS A 50 20.89 -18.86 -9.12
CA LYS A 50 19.86 -18.87 -8.07
C LYS A 50 19.34 -17.47 -7.77
N PRO A 51 18.02 -17.26 -7.71
CA PRO A 51 17.44 -15.98 -7.30
C PRO A 51 17.73 -15.75 -5.81
N ILE A 52 18.35 -14.62 -5.48
CA ILE A 52 18.70 -14.25 -4.09
C ILE A 52 17.90 -13.05 -3.56
N ALA A 53 17.37 -12.22 -4.46
CA ALA A 53 16.51 -11.10 -4.09
C ALA A 53 15.59 -10.70 -5.24
N SER A 54 14.45 -10.10 -4.92
CA SER A 54 13.55 -9.53 -5.91
C SER A 54 12.97 -8.19 -5.48
N MET A 55 12.62 -7.35 -6.45
CA MET A 55 11.92 -6.07 -6.25
C MET A 55 10.83 -5.90 -7.29
N PHE A 56 9.59 -5.81 -6.84
CA PHE A 56 8.45 -5.52 -7.70
C PHE A 56 8.30 -4.01 -7.92
N ALA A 57 8.11 -3.61 -9.16
CA ALA A 57 7.87 -2.23 -9.54
C ALA A 57 6.72 -2.15 -10.55
N LEU A 58 5.99 -1.05 -10.51
CA LEU A 58 4.83 -0.81 -11.35
C LEU A 58 4.99 0.51 -12.10
N ILE A 59 5.08 0.46 -13.43
CA ILE A 59 4.94 1.66 -14.25
C ILE A 59 3.46 1.92 -14.44
N MET A 60 3.02 3.12 -14.05
CA MET A 60 1.63 3.52 -14.14
C MET A 60 1.46 4.96 -14.58
N ARG A 61 0.33 5.30 -15.20
CA ARG A 61 0.00 6.70 -15.52
C ARG A 61 -0.36 7.48 -14.26
N ILE A 62 0.12 8.71 -14.17
CA ILE A 62 -0.23 9.65 -13.09
C ILE A 62 -1.67 10.11 -13.25
N ASN A 63 -2.10 10.30 -14.51
CA ASN A 63 -3.46 10.66 -14.89
C ASN A 63 -3.90 9.76 -16.05
N ARG A 64 -5.09 9.18 -15.96
CA ARG A 64 -5.63 8.25 -16.97
C ARG A 64 -5.87 8.91 -18.33
N LEU A 65 -6.20 10.20 -18.35
CA LEU A 65 -6.54 10.96 -19.54
C LEU A 65 -5.32 11.47 -20.30
N MET A 66 -4.13 11.42 -19.71
CA MET A 66 -2.92 11.98 -20.30
C MET A 66 -2.00 10.88 -20.83
N TYR A 67 -1.46 11.09 -22.02
CA TYR A 67 -0.56 10.17 -22.71
C TYR A 67 0.88 10.71 -22.69
N GLY A 68 1.86 9.84 -22.93
CA GLY A 68 3.28 10.18 -22.95
C GLY A 68 4.03 9.78 -21.67
N SER A 69 5.36 9.76 -21.76
CA SER A 69 6.24 9.37 -20.65
C SER A 69 6.18 10.35 -19.49
N VAL A 70 6.00 11.64 -19.76
CA VAL A 70 5.85 12.71 -18.75
C VAL A 70 4.66 12.52 -17.81
N PHE A 71 3.70 11.67 -18.16
CA PHE A 71 2.54 11.36 -17.33
C PHE A 71 2.61 9.95 -16.71
N LYS A 72 3.79 9.33 -16.73
CA LYS A 72 4.02 8.02 -16.11
C LYS A 72 4.94 8.16 -14.91
N ARG A 73 4.72 7.30 -13.92
CA ARG A 73 5.64 7.08 -12.81
C ARG A 73 6.00 5.61 -12.69
N CYS A 74 7.17 5.33 -12.15
CA CYS A 74 7.50 4.03 -11.62
C CYS A 74 7.25 4.04 -10.12
N TYR A 75 6.50 3.07 -9.64
CA TYR A 75 6.05 2.99 -8.25
C TYR A 75 6.53 1.70 -7.61
N ILE A 76 7.18 1.82 -6.46
CA ILE A 76 7.61 0.71 -5.62
C ILE A 76 6.98 0.91 -4.23
N SER A 77 6.27 -0.09 -3.73
CA SER A 77 5.48 0.03 -2.50
C SER A 77 6.14 -0.54 -1.26
N GLN A 78 7.24 -1.29 -1.40
CA GLN A 78 7.87 -1.97 -0.27
C GLN A 78 9.36 -2.25 -0.55
N GLN A 79 10.12 -2.58 0.51
CA GLN A 79 11.50 -3.06 0.39
C GLN A 79 11.57 -4.37 -0.39
N PRO A 80 12.70 -4.66 -1.07
CA PRO A 80 12.92 -5.93 -1.76
C PRO A 80 12.71 -7.14 -0.86
N SER A 81 12.35 -8.26 -1.45
CA SER A 81 12.45 -9.58 -0.80
C SER A 81 13.89 -10.08 -0.95
N PHE A 82 14.43 -10.66 0.12
CA PHE A 82 15.73 -11.30 0.15
C PHE A 82 15.53 -12.76 0.51
N TYR A 83 16.06 -13.67 -0.29
CA TYR A 83 15.85 -15.12 -0.18
C TYR A 83 17.01 -15.86 0.47
N ASP A 84 18.18 -15.19 0.56
CA ASP A 84 19.37 -15.69 1.22
C ASP A 84 19.71 -14.75 2.39
N GLU A 85 19.91 -15.30 3.58
CA GLU A 85 20.26 -14.53 4.77
C GLU A 85 21.73 -14.13 4.81
N ASN A 86 22.59 -14.85 4.08
CA ASN A 86 24.04 -14.67 4.07
C ASN A 86 24.51 -13.65 3.00
N ILE A 87 23.65 -12.74 2.57
CA ILE A 87 23.98 -11.70 1.60
C ILE A 87 24.06 -10.31 2.24
N ASN A 88 24.90 -9.47 1.66
CA ASN A 88 24.89 -8.06 1.99
C ASN A 88 23.65 -7.38 1.40
N LYS A 89 22.57 -7.26 2.20
CA LYS A 89 21.28 -6.71 1.76
C LYS A 89 21.39 -5.27 1.21
N ILE A 90 22.36 -4.48 1.69
CA ILE A 90 22.57 -3.11 1.19
C ILE A 90 23.19 -3.14 -0.20
N GLU A 91 24.21 -3.94 -0.42
CA GLU A 91 24.84 -4.11 -1.74
C GLU A 91 23.84 -4.60 -2.80
N ILE A 92 23.06 -5.63 -2.45
CA ILE A 92 22.00 -6.16 -3.33
C ILE A 92 20.91 -5.11 -3.60
N PHE A 93 20.58 -4.30 -2.60
CA PHE A 93 19.64 -3.19 -2.79
C PHE A 93 20.20 -2.15 -3.75
N ASP A 94 21.49 -1.80 -3.65
CA ASP A 94 22.14 -0.82 -4.52
C ASP A 94 22.18 -1.30 -5.97
N LEU A 95 22.39 -2.60 -6.19
CA LEU A 95 22.26 -3.23 -7.51
C LEU A 95 20.83 -3.14 -8.06
N LEU A 96 19.83 -3.46 -7.25
CA LEU A 96 18.42 -3.40 -7.65
C LEU A 96 18.00 -1.97 -8.00
N ILE A 97 18.33 -0.98 -7.15
CA ILE A 97 17.91 0.40 -7.38
C ILE A 97 18.60 1.04 -8.57
N SER A 98 19.90 0.76 -8.78
CA SER A 98 20.65 1.24 -9.95
C SER A 98 20.12 0.63 -11.24
N SER A 99 19.85 -0.68 -11.24
CA SER A 99 19.23 -1.39 -12.37
C SER A 99 17.83 -0.88 -12.68
N LEU A 100 17.01 -0.63 -11.64
CA LEU A 100 15.69 -0.02 -11.81
C LEU A 100 15.78 1.35 -12.48
N VAL A 101 16.68 2.21 -12.02
CA VAL A 101 16.87 3.55 -12.60
C VAL A 101 17.21 3.45 -14.08
N LYS A 102 18.17 2.61 -14.46
CA LYS A 102 18.55 2.38 -15.88
C LYS A 102 17.37 1.87 -16.70
N GLU A 103 16.60 0.91 -16.14
CA GLU A 103 15.46 0.29 -16.81
C GLU A 103 14.34 1.28 -17.16
N VAL A 104 14.12 2.31 -16.32
CA VAL A 104 12.96 3.22 -16.46
C VAL A 104 13.34 4.66 -16.83
N GLU A 105 14.62 4.98 -17.02
CA GLU A 105 15.13 6.35 -17.18
C GLU A 105 14.38 7.15 -18.26
N ASN A 106 14.12 6.55 -19.43
CA ASN A 106 13.40 7.21 -20.53
C ASN A 106 11.91 6.84 -20.64
N LYS A 107 11.40 6.06 -19.69
CA LYS A 107 10.04 5.49 -19.75
C LYS A 107 9.05 6.19 -18.85
N VAL A 108 9.53 6.89 -17.82
CA VAL A 108 8.69 7.54 -16.80
C VAL A 108 9.20 8.93 -16.46
N PHE A 109 8.31 9.78 -15.96
CA PHE A 109 8.66 11.13 -15.50
C PHE A 109 9.42 11.11 -14.19
N PHE A 110 8.95 10.27 -13.23
CA PHE A 110 9.63 10.10 -11.95
C PHE A 110 9.46 8.69 -11.39
N ILE A 111 10.35 8.36 -10.46
CA ILE A 111 10.29 7.14 -9.65
C ILE A 111 9.83 7.54 -8.26
N GLU A 112 8.84 6.83 -7.70
CA GLU A 112 8.37 6.94 -6.32
C GLU A 112 8.61 5.62 -5.60
N TYR A 113 9.46 5.63 -4.60
CA TYR A 113 9.72 4.47 -3.75
C TYR A 113 9.22 4.74 -2.33
N ARG A 114 8.36 3.87 -1.82
CA ARG A 114 7.80 3.95 -0.46
C ARG A 114 8.52 2.99 0.46
N ASN A 115 9.35 3.51 1.32
CA ASN A 115 9.98 2.72 2.37
C ASN A 115 9.05 2.69 3.60
N LEU A 116 8.16 1.70 3.66
CA LEU A 116 7.10 1.62 4.66
C LEU A 116 7.60 1.07 6.02
N ASN A 117 8.67 0.28 6.01
CA ASN A 117 9.09 -0.46 7.20
C ASN A 117 10.30 0.14 7.90
N ASP A 118 11.26 0.66 7.16
CA ASP A 118 12.52 1.21 7.69
C ASP A 118 12.89 2.50 6.96
N ALA A 119 12.96 3.60 7.68
CA ALA A 119 13.28 4.91 7.12
C ALA A 119 14.74 5.06 6.69
N VAL A 120 15.62 4.19 7.16
CA VAL A 120 17.09 4.31 6.97
C VAL A 120 17.62 3.32 5.94
N PHE A 121 16.97 2.18 5.76
CA PHE A 121 17.40 1.14 4.83
C PHE A 121 17.61 1.69 3.41
N GLY A 122 18.78 1.40 2.83
CA GLY A 122 19.13 1.82 1.48
C GLY A 122 19.38 3.32 1.31
N TYR A 123 19.56 4.08 2.41
CA TYR A 123 19.71 5.55 2.36
C TYR A 123 20.84 5.98 1.40
N LYS A 124 22.01 5.35 1.51
CA LYS A 124 23.18 5.64 0.66
C LYS A 124 22.87 5.37 -0.80
N GLY A 125 22.39 4.16 -1.12
CA GLY A 125 22.04 3.77 -2.49
C GLY A 125 21.00 4.68 -3.14
N PHE A 126 19.98 5.12 -2.39
CA PHE A 126 19.04 6.12 -2.88
C PHE A 126 19.73 7.43 -3.26
N ARG A 127 20.60 7.95 -2.39
CA ARG A 127 21.31 9.23 -2.61
C ARG A 127 22.25 9.15 -3.82
N GLU A 128 23.02 8.09 -3.93
CA GLU A 128 23.96 7.84 -5.05
C GLU A 128 23.22 7.70 -6.38
N ASN A 129 22.03 7.09 -6.37
CA ASN A 129 21.17 6.99 -7.55
C ASN A 129 20.28 8.23 -7.79
N GLY A 130 20.56 9.33 -7.13
CA GLY A 130 19.94 10.63 -7.41
C GLY A 130 18.55 10.84 -6.79
N PHE A 131 18.13 10.01 -5.86
CA PHE A 131 16.87 10.22 -5.14
C PHE A 131 17.00 11.29 -4.05
N TYR A 132 15.88 11.94 -3.76
CA TYR A 132 15.66 12.78 -2.58
C TYR A 132 14.49 12.22 -1.77
N SER A 133 14.44 12.54 -0.47
CA SER A 133 13.45 11.95 0.43
C SER A 133 12.47 12.96 0.98
N ALA A 134 11.20 12.60 1.02
CA ALA A 134 10.19 13.30 1.80
C ALA A 134 9.92 12.54 3.10
N LYS A 135 9.90 13.26 4.23
CA LYS A 135 9.52 12.71 5.53
C LYS A 135 8.05 12.31 5.51
N TRP A 136 7.77 11.09 5.92
CA TRP A 136 6.43 10.53 5.92
C TRP A 136 6.16 9.80 7.22
N ILE A 137 4.90 9.60 7.57
CA ILE A 137 4.54 8.77 8.71
C ILE A 137 3.62 7.64 8.30
N ASN A 138 3.80 6.54 9.00
CA ASN A 138 2.90 5.43 9.06
C ASN A 138 2.28 5.35 10.46
N VAL A 139 1.06 4.86 10.60
CA VAL A 139 0.43 4.60 11.89
C VAL A 139 0.22 3.11 12.02
N ARG A 140 0.84 2.52 13.04
CA ARG A 140 0.80 1.09 13.30
C ARG A 140 0.29 0.81 14.71
N ASN A 141 -0.69 -0.07 14.82
CA ASN A 141 -1.21 -0.58 16.08
C ASN A 141 -0.58 -1.93 16.39
N SER A 142 -0.16 -2.14 17.65
CA SER A 142 0.16 -3.46 18.16
C SER A 142 -1.12 -4.09 18.72
N LEU A 143 -1.45 -5.28 18.23
CA LEU A 143 -2.61 -6.05 18.68
C LEU A 143 -2.29 -7.00 19.83
N GLN A 144 -1.01 -7.27 20.08
CA GLN A 144 -0.50 -8.17 21.16
C GLN A 144 -0.25 -7.46 22.49
N ARG A 145 -0.74 -6.24 22.69
CA ARG A 145 -0.57 -5.57 23.96
C ARG A 145 -1.44 -6.23 25.02
N LYS A 146 -1.00 -6.11 26.32
CA LYS A 146 -1.82 -6.49 27.49
C LYS A 146 -3.22 -5.85 27.52
N ARG A 147 -3.44 -4.79 26.73
CA ARG A 147 -4.72 -4.07 26.59
C ARG A 147 -5.38 -4.42 25.28
N LYS A 148 -6.64 -4.81 25.32
CA LYS A 148 -7.49 -5.03 24.15
C LYS A 148 -7.53 -3.76 23.26
N ILE A 149 -7.78 -3.93 21.97
CA ILE A 149 -7.93 -2.81 21.04
C ILE A 149 -8.95 -1.78 21.51
N TRP A 150 -10.06 -2.22 22.10
CA TRP A 150 -11.05 -1.33 22.69
C TRP A 150 -10.44 -0.32 23.68
N ASP A 151 -9.56 -0.79 24.57
CA ASP A 151 -8.97 0.05 25.61
C ASP A 151 -7.92 1.05 25.06
N GLN A 152 -7.39 0.77 23.88
CA GLN A 152 -6.42 1.64 23.18
C GLN A 152 -7.09 2.80 22.45
N LEU A 153 -8.42 2.72 22.16
CA LEU A 153 -9.15 3.78 21.47
C LEU A 153 -9.23 5.05 22.31
N SER A 154 -9.20 6.21 21.66
CA SER A 154 -9.57 7.47 22.31
C SER A 154 -11.02 7.46 22.78
N SER A 155 -11.36 8.25 23.80
CA SER A 155 -12.74 8.40 24.29
C SER A 155 -13.72 8.77 23.18
N THR A 156 -13.30 9.65 22.28
CA THR A 156 -14.09 10.03 21.10
C THR A 156 -14.40 8.84 20.22
N ARG A 157 -13.41 7.97 19.93
CA ARG A 157 -13.62 6.77 19.09
C ARG A 157 -14.51 5.75 19.79
N LYS A 158 -14.32 5.52 21.08
CA LYS A 158 -15.23 4.67 21.88
C LYS A 158 -16.68 5.12 21.76
N ASN A 159 -16.93 6.42 21.95
CA ASN A 159 -18.27 6.99 21.84
C ASN A 159 -18.85 6.83 20.42
N GLN A 160 -18.06 7.04 19.38
CA GLN A 160 -18.48 6.87 17.99
C GLN A 160 -18.82 5.41 17.66
N VAL A 161 -17.99 4.46 18.08
CA VAL A 161 -18.23 3.02 17.91
C VAL A 161 -19.51 2.60 18.63
N ASN A 162 -19.70 3.02 19.90
CA ASN A 162 -20.90 2.71 20.65
C ASN A 162 -22.16 3.30 20.01
N ARG A 163 -22.10 4.51 19.47
CA ARG A 163 -23.23 5.12 18.74
C ARG A 163 -23.55 4.36 17.46
N ALA A 164 -22.54 3.98 16.67
CA ALA A 164 -22.75 3.18 15.46
C ALA A 164 -23.43 1.85 15.78
N ARG A 165 -22.93 1.14 16.81
CA ARG A 165 -23.47 -0.15 17.27
C ARG A 165 -24.91 -0.01 17.73
N ARG A 166 -25.23 0.98 18.57
CA ARG A 166 -26.63 1.24 19.05
C ARG A 166 -27.57 1.61 17.92
N LYS A 167 -27.08 2.19 16.83
CA LYS A 167 -27.88 2.53 15.64
C LYS A 167 -28.06 1.36 14.67
N GLY A 168 -27.56 0.17 15.02
CA GLY A 168 -27.72 -1.02 14.19
C GLY A 168 -26.80 -1.07 12.98
N VAL A 169 -25.66 -0.36 13.00
CA VAL A 169 -24.63 -0.57 11.97
C VAL A 169 -23.98 -1.93 12.20
N VAL A 170 -23.91 -2.74 11.16
CA VAL A 170 -23.23 -4.04 11.16
C VAL A 170 -22.05 -4.03 10.20
N VAL A 171 -21.04 -4.85 10.48
CA VAL A 171 -19.88 -5.05 9.58
C VAL A 171 -19.84 -6.52 9.20
N GLU A 172 -19.75 -6.77 7.91
CA GLU A 172 -19.70 -8.12 7.34
C GLU A 172 -18.54 -8.23 6.33
N GLU A 173 -18.09 -9.44 6.11
CA GLU A 173 -17.09 -9.75 5.08
C GLU A 173 -17.78 -9.86 3.71
N LEU A 174 -17.14 -9.26 2.70
CA LEU A 174 -17.57 -9.43 1.31
C LEU A 174 -17.05 -10.75 0.77
N THR A 175 -17.91 -11.74 0.70
CA THR A 175 -17.59 -13.08 0.19
C THR A 175 -17.96 -13.28 -1.28
N SER A 176 -18.84 -12.41 -1.83
CA SER A 176 -19.34 -12.51 -3.20
C SER A 176 -18.77 -11.41 -4.09
N HIS A 177 -18.31 -11.80 -5.28
CA HIS A 177 -17.83 -10.92 -6.32
C HIS A 177 -18.92 -9.96 -6.86
N ASP A 178 -20.19 -10.37 -6.81
CA ASP A 178 -21.31 -9.62 -7.42
C ASP A 178 -21.47 -8.20 -6.82
N LYS A 179 -21.22 -8.08 -5.51
CA LYS A 179 -21.32 -6.79 -4.80
C LYS A 179 -20.10 -5.88 -5.01
N LEU A 180 -18.99 -6.41 -5.54
CA LEU A 180 -17.76 -5.64 -5.69
C LEU A 180 -17.95 -4.43 -6.63
N ARG A 181 -18.73 -4.58 -7.71
CA ARG A 181 -19.03 -3.49 -8.64
C ARG A 181 -19.87 -2.38 -7.99
N GLU A 182 -20.80 -2.74 -7.12
CA GLU A 182 -21.56 -1.76 -6.33
C GLU A 182 -20.63 -1.00 -5.39
N ILE A 183 -19.79 -1.71 -4.66
CA ILE A 183 -18.79 -1.12 -3.75
C ILE A 183 -17.88 -0.16 -4.49
N TYR A 184 -17.35 -0.57 -5.65
CA TYR A 184 -16.52 0.30 -6.48
C TYR A 184 -17.23 1.60 -6.86
N LYS A 185 -18.48 1.53 -7.32
CA LYS A 185 -19.30 2.72 -7.62
C LYS A 185 -19.50 3.62 -6.40
N LEU A 186 -19.66 3.04 -5.21
CA LEU A 186 -19.80 3.80 -3.96
C LEU A 186 -18.50 4.51 -3.57
N ILE A 187 -17.36 3.84 -3.71
CA ILE A 187 -16.05 4.43 -3.49
C ILE A 187 -15.82 5.56 -4.50
N ASP A 188 -16.12 5.33 -5.76
CA ASP A 188 -15.93 6.29 -6.85
C ASP A 188 -16.76 7.56 -6.63
N LYS A 189 -18.03 7.44 -6.28
CA LYS A 189 -18.92 8.56 -5.95
C LYS A 189 -18.53 9.35 -4.68
N SER A 190 -17.85 8.72 -3.74
CA SER A 190 -17.45 9.35 -2.49
C SER A 190 -16.23 10.27 -2.62
N ARG A 191 -15.55 10.22 -3.78
CA ARG A 191 -14.29 10.93 -4.02
C ARG A 191 -14.49 12.31 -4.61
N ASN A 192 -13.50 13.16 -4.35
CA ASN A 192 -13.40 14.46 -5.01
C ASN A 192 -13.02 14.26 -6.48
N TRP A 193 -13.64 15.00 -7.41
CA TRP A 193 -13.35 14.91 -8.85
C TRP A 193 -11.85 15.05 -9.18
N LYS A 194 -11.10 15.86 -8.41
CA LYS A 194 -9.63 16.01 -8.53
C LYS A 194 -8.85 14.71 -8.30
N MET A 195 -9.44 13.77 -7.57
CA MET A 195 -8.83 12.48 -7.24
C MET A 195 -9.31 11.34 -8.15
N SER A 196 -10.39 11.55 -8.91
CA SER A 196 -11.03 10.48 -9.69
C SER A 196 -10.08 9.86 -10.73
N ASN A 197 -9.28 10.69 -11.41
CA ASN A 197 -8.34 10.23 -12.43
C ASN A 197 -7.09 9.54 -11.87
N LYS A 198 -6.84 9.64 -10.56
CA LYS A 198 -5.70 9.01 -9.85
C LYS A 198 -6.09 7.74 -9.12
N PHE A 199 -7.37 7.44 -9.06
CA PHE A 199 -7.87 6.28 -8.35
C PHE A 199 -7.77 5.01 -9.22
N PRO A 200 -7.46 3.85 -8.63
CA PRO A 200 -7.41 2.61 -9.38
C PRO A 200 -8.74 2.30 -10.08
N PRO A 201 -8.72 1.70 -11.28
CA PRO A 201 -9.94 1.31 -11.98
C PRO A 201 -10.61 0.11 -11.30
N TYR A 202 -11.85 -0.21 -11.73
CA TYR A 202 -12.57 -1.37 -11.22
C TYR A 202 -11.75 -2.66 -11.32
N GLN A 203 -11.06 -2.88 -12.44
CA GLN A 203 -10.21 -4.05 -12.68
C GLN A 203 -9.16 -4.28 -11.57
N TYR A 204 -8.62 -3.21 -10.99
CA TYR A 204 -7.66 -3.31 -9.88
C TYR A 204 -8.28 -3.98 -8.64
N PHE A 205 -9.53 -3.65 -8.32
CA PHE A 205 -10.24 -4.23 -7.18
C PHE A 205 -10.73 -5.65 -7.47
N GLU A 206 -11.15 -5.91 -8.70
CA GLU A 206 -11.53 -7.23 -9.18
C GLU A 206 -10.34 -8.19 -9.15
N ASN A 207 -9.20 -7.76 -9.68
CA ASN A 207 -7.97 -8.55 -9.61
C ASN A 207 -7.53 -8.79 -8.16
N PHE A 208 -7.65 -7.76 -7.28
CA PHE A 208 -7.35 -7.94 -5.86
C PHE A 208 -8.24 -9.01 -5.22
N PHE A 209 -9.53 -8.97 -5.49
CA PHE A 209 -10.46 -9.97 -5.00
C PHE A 209 -10.04 -11.37 -5.45
N ASN A 210 -9.79 -11.55 -6.73
CA ASN A 210 -9.42 -12.85 -7.31
C ASN A 210 -8.04 -13.35 -6.86
N CYS A 211 -7.05 -12.46 -6.69
CA CYS A 211 -5.66 -12.86 -6.43
C CYS A 211 -5.32 -12.92 -4.92
N TYR A 212 -6.08 -12.21 -4.08
CA TYR A 212 -5.77 -12.12 -2.65
C TYR A 212 -6.93 -12.58 -1.77
N VAL A 213 -8.16 -12.11 -2.01
CA VAL A 213 -9.29 -12.44 -1.15
C VAL A 213 -9.65 -13.93 -1.29
N SER A 214 -9.74 -14.44 -2.52
CA SER A 214 -10.03 -15.86 -2.78
C SER A 214 -8.94 -16.82 -2.28
N LEU A 215 -7.72 -16.32 -2.05
CA LEU A 215 -6.61 -17.10 -1.49
C LEU A 215 -6.42 -16.89 0.03
N GLY A 216 -7.33 -16.19 0.70
CA GLY A 216 -7.22 -15.87 2.12
C GLY A 216 -6.09 -14.90 2.48
N LYS A 217 -5.44 -14.27 1.49
CA LYS A 217 -4.37 -13.27 1.68
C LYS A 217 -4.89 -11.84 1.82
N GLY A 218 -6.20 -11.65 1.83
CA GLY A 218 -6.86 -10.36 1.99
C GLY A 218 -8.34 -10.52 2.34
N LYS A 219 -8.94 -9.44 2.82
CA LYS A 219 -10.39 -9.35 3.09
C LYS A 219 -10.92 -7.99 2.68
N ILE A 220 -12.18 -7.96 2.31
CA ILE A 220 -12.96 -6.74 2.12
C ILE A 220 -14.09 -6.76 3.14
N LEU A 221 -14.08 -5.83 4.10
CA LEU A 221 -15.17 -5.68 5.04
C LEU A 221 -16.04 -4.49 4.63
N ILE A 222 -17.35 -4.64 4.74
CA ILE A 222 -18.31 -3.59 4.44
C ILE A 222 -19.17 -3.31 5.66
N SER A 223 -19.48 -2.03 5.91
CA SER A 223 -20.45 -1.63 6.92
C SER A 223 -21.79 -1.34 6.27
N ARG A 224 -22.86 -1.87 6.88
CA ARG A 224 -24.26 -1.73 6.44
C ARG A 224 -25.13 -1.07 7.48
N TYR A 225 -26.13 -0.38 6.98
CA TYR A 225 -27.27 0.10 7.75
C TYR A 225 -28.54 -0.02 6.90
N ASN A 226 -29.57 -0.70 7.40
CA ASN A 226 -30.81 -0.98 6.68
C ASN A 226 -30.53 -1.43 5.23
N GLU A 227 -29.85 -2.54 5.05
CA GLU A 227 -29.46 -3.16 3.77
C GLU A 227 -28.56 -2.29 2.85
N LYS A 228 -28.24 -1.07 3.25
CA LYS A 228 -27.41 -0.16 2.43
C LYS A 228 -25.96 -0.21 2.87
N ILE A 229 -25.05 -0.38 1.91
CA ILE A 229 -23.61 -0.25 2.16
C ILE A 229 -23.28 1.22 2.40
N ILE A 230 -22.73 1.52 3.58
CA ILE A 230 -22.39 2.87 4.02
C ILE A 230 -20.89 3.11 4.19
N GLY A 231 -20.08 2.07 4.25
CA GLY A 231 -18.62 2.16 4.33
C GLY A 231 -17.95 0.81 4.08
N GLY A 232 -16.62 0.80 4.13
CA GLY A 232 -15.85 -0.43 3.99
C GLY A 232 -14.34 -0.21 4.15
N ILE A 233 -13.61 -1.32 4.17
CA ILE A 233 -12.16 -1.38 4.29
C ILE A 233 -11.63 -2.57 3.48
N ILE A 234 -10.48 -2.38 2.84
CA ILE A 234 -9.75 -3.42 2.09
C ILE A 234 -8.47 -3.72 2.84
N LEU A 235 -8.27 -4.97 3.16
CA LEU A 235 -7.17 -5.47 3.97
C LEU A 235 -6.33 -6.46 3.19
N GLY A 236 -5.01 -6.38 3.37
CA GLY A 236 -4.07 -7.39 2.90
C GLY A 236 -3.35 -8.01 4.09
N PHE A 237 -2.96 -9.28 3.99
CA PHE A 237 -2.33 -10.03 5.06
C PHE A 237 -0.94 -10.48 4.68
N GLU A 238 0.02 -10.24 5.57
CA GLU A 238 1.39 -10.74 5.44
C GLU A 238 1.88 -11.20 6.81
N GLN A 239 2.20 -12.48 6.94
CA GLN A 239 2.65 -13.06 8.20
C GLN A 239 1.74 -12.67 9.38
N LYS A 240 2.24 -11.83 10.27
CA LYS A 240 1.54 -11.37 11.48
C LYS A 240 0.96 -9.96 11.37
N THR A 241 0.94 -9.37 10.17
CA THR A 241 0.52 -7.99 9.94
C THR A 241 -0.69 -7.91 9.02
N VAL A 242 -1.68 -7.15 9.45
CA VAL A 242 -2.81 -6.72 8.61
C VAL A 242 -2.49 -5.34 8.06
N TYR A 243 -2.44 -5.20 6.74
CA TYR A 243 -2.24 -3.95 6.03
C TYR A 243 -3.58 -3.35 5.60
N VAL A 244 -3.80 -2.08 5.89
CA VAL A 244 -4.95 -1.33 5.39
C VAL A 244 -4.62 -0.75 4.03
N LEU A 245 -5.14 -1.35 2.97
CA LEU A 245 -4.93 -0.88 1.60
C LEU A 245 -5.85 0.31 1.28
N TYR A 246 -7.10 0.23 1.70
CA TYR A 246 -8.09 1.25 1.44
C TYR A 246 -9.21 1.23 2.49
N PHE A 247 -9.77 2.39 2.81
CA PHE A 247 -11.00 2.51 3.61
C PHE A 247 -11.84 3.70 3.15
N TRP A 248 -13.14 3.61 3.33
CA TRP A 248 -14.10 4.67 2.94
C TRP A 248 -15.36 4.64 3.80
N GLY A 249 -16.12 5.75 3.77
CA GLY A 249 -17.44 5.84 4.38
C GLY A 249 -18.26 6.98 3.77
N LYS A 250 -19.56 6.82 3.75
CA LYS A 250 -20.52 7.85 3.31
C LYS A 250 -20.78 8.87 4.43
N GLU A 251 -19.73 9.49 4.96
CA GLU A 251 -19.76 10.37 6.12
C GLU A 251 -20.74 11.54 5.98
N LYS A 252 -20.85 12.13 4.79
CA LYS A 252 -21.79 13.24 4.55
C LYS A 252 -23.24 12.86 4.80
N ARG A 253 -23.66 11.67 4.39
CA ARG A 253 -25.04 11.18 4.50
C ARG A 253 -25.30 10.45 5.82
N TYR A 254 -24.30 9.78 6.37
CA TYR A 254 -24.41 8.92 7.55
C TYR A 254 -23.50 9.41 8.69
N LYS A 255 -23.40 10.73 8.88
CA LYS A 255 -22.49 11.37 9.85
C LYS A 255 -22.56 10.79 11.25
N THR A 256 -23.79 10.54 11.74
CA THR A 256 -24.03 10.05 13.12
C THR A 256 -23.94 8.53 13.25
N TYR A 257 -23.72 7.82 12.16
CA TYR A 257 -23.53 6.36 12.10
C TYR A 257 -22.03 5.99 12.07
N TYR A 258 -21.15 6.96 11.86
CA TYR A 258 -19.69 6.83 11.88
C TYR A 258 -19.16 5.63 11.05
N PRO A 259 -19.56 5.48 9.78
CA PRO A 259 -19.28 4.28 9.01
C PRO A 259 -17.79 3.96 8.93
N THR A 260 -16.93 4.94 8.62
CA THR A 260 -15.47 4.72 8.55
C THR A 260 -14.89 4.29 9.89
N VAL A 261 -15.30 4.94 10.98
CA VAL A 261 -14.78 4.63 12.33
C VAL A 261 -15.16 3.24 12.74
N PHE A 262 -16.44 2.88 12.56
CA PHE A 262 -16.94 1.57 12.96
C PHE A 262 -16.32 0.44 12.14
N THR A 263 -16.17 0.65 10.82
CA THR A 263 -15.53 -0.35 9.95
C THR A 263 -14.06 -0.58 10.31
N ILE A 264 -13.29 0.50 10.57
CA ILE A 264 -11.88 0.37 11.00
C ILE A 264 -11.79 -0.38 12.32
N TYR A 265 -12.62 0.00 13.31
CA TYR A 265 -12.65 -0.67 14.61
C TYR A 265 -12.97 -2.17 14.48
N SER A 266 -14.00 -2.53 13.71
CA SER A 266 -14.39 -3.92 13.49
C SER A 266 -13.30 -4.72 12.77
N ALA A 267 -12.57 -4.09 11.84
CA ALA A 267 -11.43 -4.71 11.18
C ALA A 267 -10.27 -4.97 12.17
N MET A 268 -10.00 -4.04 13.09
CA MET A 268 -8.98 -4.21 14.12
C MET A 268 -9.39 -5.30 15.13
N GLU A 269 -10.68 -5.35 15.53
CA GLU A 269 -11.22 -6.37 16.43
C GLU A 269 -11.16 -7.77 15.79
N MET A 270 -11.44 -7.88 14.50
CA MET A 270 -11.27 -9.10 13.71
C MET A 270 -9.79 -9.53 13.69
N ALA A 271 -8.89 -8.62 13.37
CA ALA A 271 -7.46 -8.91 13.31
C ALA A 271 -6.89 -9.35 14.68
N GLU A 272 -7.36 -8.75 15.78
CA GLU A 272 -7.01 -9.16 17.15
C GLU A 272 -7.49 -10.58 17.45
N LYS A 273 -8.75 -10.91 17.10
CA LYS A 273 -9.35 -12.24 17.28
C LYS A 273 -8.67 -13.33 16.43
N GLU A 274 -8.23 -12.99 15.23
CA GLU A 274 -7.54 -13.90 14.31
C GLU A 274 -6.04 -14.06 14.67
N GLY A 275 -5.54 -13.39 15.73
CA GLY A 275 -4.19 -13.58 16.25
C GLY A 275 -3.10 -12.79 15.52
N TYR A 276 -3.44 -11.80 14.72
CA TYR A 276 -2.46 -10.91 14.13
C TYR A 276 -1.77 -10.05 15.21
N GLU A 277 -0.49 -9.75 14.99
CA GLU A 277 0.29 -8.95 15.93
C GLU A 277 0.19 -7.44 15.66
N PHE A 278 -0.02 -7.08 14.40
CA PHE A 278 0.02 -5.69 13.95
C PHE A 278 -1.12 -5.36 13.01
N PHE A 279 -1.66 -4.15 13.18
CA PHE A 279 -2.58 -3.51 12.24
C PHE A 279 -1.93 -2.23 11.72
N ASP A 280 -1.62 -2.20 10.43
CA ASP A 280 -0.77 -1.18 9.82
C ASP A 280 -1.57 -0.36 8.81
N PHE A 281 -1.74 0.94 9.10
CA PHE A 281 -2.42 1.87 8.19
C PHE A 281 -1.54 2.31 7.01
N MET A 282 -0.35 1.72 6.90
CA MET A 282 0.61 1.99 5.85
C MET A 282 0.87 3.51 5.72
N ASP A 283 0.45 4.04 4.61
CA ASP A 283 0.68 5.39 4.14
C ASP A 283 -0.26 6.40 4.82
N SER A 284 0.09 6.83 6.02
CA SER A 284 -0.78 7.69 6.83
C SER A 284 -0.69 9.18 6.46
N GLY A 285 0.43 9.64 5.91
CA GLY A 285 0.57 11.01 5.43
C GLY A 285 1.90 11.70 5.76
N TYR A 286 1.97 13.00 5.49
CA TYR A 286 3.11 13.83 5.86
C TYR A 286 3.30 13.89 7.38
N LEU A 287 4.51 14.28 7.81
CA LEU A 287 4.88 14.38 9.23
C LEU A 287 4.13 15.54 9.94
N ASN A 288 2.82 15.48 9.94
CA ASN A 288 1.94 16.33 10.74
C ASN A 288 0.93 15.48 11.50
N ILE A 289 1.30 15.10 12.73
CA ILE A 289 0.47 14.25 13.59
C ILE A 289 -0.77 14.96 14.14
N ASN A 290 -0.81 16.28 14.10
CA ASN A 290 -1.87 17.09 14.72
C ASN A 290 -3.02 17.42 13.76
N ALA A 291 -2.91 17.05 12.48
CA ALA A 291 -3.91 17.38 11.47
C ALA A 291 -4.23 16.21 10.53
N GLY A 292 -5.39 16.29 9.89
CA GLY A 292 -5.80 15.44 8.79
C GLY A 292 -5.84 13.94 9.10
N LYS A 293 -5.40 13.14 8.14
CA LYS A 293 -5.42 11.68 8.19
C LYS A 293 -4.58 11.11 9.36
N PRO A 294 -3.35 11.58 9.64
CA PRO A 294 -2.59 11.09 10.78
C PRO A 294 -3.31 11.23 12.11
N ARG A 295 -3.83 12.43 12.43
CA ARG A 295 -4.60 12.67 13.66
C ARG A 295 -5.81 11.75 13.75
N PHE A 296 -6.52 11.55 12.64
CA PHE A 296 -7.66 10.64 12.58
C PHE A 296 -7.26 9.21 12.94
N LEU A 297 -6.15 8.69 12.40
CA LEU A 297 -5.69 7.33 12.60
C LEU A 297 -5.10 7.10 13.99
N LEU A 298 -4.36 8.07 14.54
CA LEU A 298 -3.78 7.97 15.88
C LEU A 298 -4.83 7.80 16.98
N GLN A 299 -6.05 8.27 16.77
CA GLN A 299 -7.15 8.09 17.73
C GLN A 299 -7.60 6.62 17.88
N PHE A 300 -7.15 5.71 17.02
CA PHE A 300 -7.33 4.27 17.17
C PHE A 300 -6.25 3.61 18.06
N GLY A 301 -5.38 4.37 18.70
CA GLY A 301 -4.38 3.88 19.66
C GLY A 301 -3.04 3.47 19.06
N GLY A 302 -2.86 3.65 17.74
CA GLY A 302 -1.60 3.38 17.06
C GLY A 302 -0.49 4.36 17.43
N LYS A 303 0.74 3.96 17.14
CA LYS A 303 1.91 4.85 17.26
C LYS A 303 2.35 5.34 15.90
N PRO A 304 2.75 6.62 15.77
CA PRO A 304 3.36 7.08 14.54
C PRO A 304 4.76 6.46 14.39
N LYS A 305 5.04 5.92 13.23
CA LYS A 305 6.35 5.43 12.81
C LYS A 305 6.87 6.33 11.70
N SER A 306 8.06 6.89 11.87
CA SER A 306 8.72 7.65 10.82
C SER A 306 9.05 6.73 9.65
N THR A 307 8.68 7.16 8.46
CA THR A 307 9.01 6.48 7.21
C THR A 307 9.52 7.51 6.21
N ARG A 308 9.93 7.06 5.04
CA ARG A 308 10.36 7.94 3.96
C ARG A 308 9.70 7.53 2.66
N ARG A 309 9.38 8.54 1.87
CA ARG A 309 9.16 8.37 0.44
C ARG A 309 10.35 8.91 -0.29
N TRP A 310 10.86 8.15 -1.22
CA TRP A 310 11.97 8.55 -2.05
C TRP A 310 11.47 8.86 -3.46
N TYR A 311 11.94 9.97 -4.01
CA TYR A 311 11.57 10.44 -5.33
C TYR A 311 12.81 10.71 -6.16
N ARG A 312 12.75 10.41 -7.44
CA ARG A 312 13.76 10.78 -8.44
C ARG A 312 13.05 11.19 -9.71
N PHE A 313 13.21 12.43 -10.13
CA PHE A 313 12.80 12.85 -11.47
C PHE A 313 13.85 12.40 -12.49
N ASN A 314 13.40 11.94 -13.67
CA ASN A 314 14.30 11.59 -14.75
C ASN A 314 14.82 12.81 -15.53
N TRP A 315 14.17 13.95 -15.39
CA TRP A 315 14.69 15.23 -15.91
C TRP A 315 15.73 15.81 -14.94
N ARG A 316 16.99 15.87 -15.40
CA ARG A 316 18.15 16.25 -14.57
C ARG A 316 17.97 17.60 -13.87
N LEU A 317 17.54 18.63 -14.60
CA LEU A 317 17.33 19.97 -14.03
C LEU A 317 16.23 19.95 -12.96
N LEU A 318 15.09 19.33 -13.25
CA LEU A 318 14.00 19.23 -12.28
C LEU A 318 14.41 18.44 -11.04
N ASN A 319 15.15 17.35 -11.22
CA ASN A 319 15.65 16.55 -10.11
C ASN A 319 16.65 17.33 -9.24
N PHE A 320 17.50 18.14 -9.86
CA PHE A 320 18.45 19.00 -9.15
C PHE A 320 17.72 20.04 -8.26
N PHE A 321 16.72 20.74 -8.79
CA PHE A 321 15.95 21.71 -8.00
C PHE A 321 15.12 21.02 -6.89
N ALA A 322 14.50 19.89 -7.20
CA ALA A 322 13.75 19.13 -6.20
C ALA A 322 14.66 18.67 -5.04
N LYS A 323 15.88 18.22 -5.32
CA LYS A 323 16.85 17.90 -4.27
C LYS A 323 17.15 19.09 -3.36
N LYS A 324 17.36 20.27 -3.91
CA LYS A 324 17.65 21.49 -3.11
C LYS A 324 16.50 21.89 -2.17
N ILE A 325 15.26 21.53 -2.51
CA ILE A 325 14.08 21.87 -1.69
C ILE A 325 13.88 20.85 -0.57
N TYR A 326 14.20 19.56 -0.80
CA TYR A 326 13.86 18.47 0.11
C TYR A 326 15.05 17.88 0.88
N ASP A 327 16.27 18.24 0.52
CA ASP A 327 17.51 17.90 1.22
C ASP A 327 17.90 18.99 2.18
#